data_7227ce32e37a8cc743fc0ce15518ff95
#
_entry.id   7227ce32e37a8cc743fc0ce15518ff95
#
_cell.length_a   1.000
_cell.length_b   1.000
_cell.length_c   1.000
_cell.angle_alpha   90.00
_cell.angle_beta   90.00
_cell.angle_gamma   90.00
#
_symmetry.space_group_name_H-M   'P 1'
#
loop_
_entity.id
_entity.type
_entity.pdbx_description
1 polymer ?
#
loop_
_entity_poly.entity_id
_entity_poly.type
_entity_poly.pdbx_seq_one_letter_code
_entity_poly.pdbx_strand_id
1 'polypeptide(L)'
;MNMLEKSEDIIAFIKNSKKKTPVKVYIKGKLENIKTNAKVFSFGEFYFIVGDYEDIKSILENNKNSIEYYHLENDRRNSGVPTLDYLNINARIEPGAIIRDKVKIGDNAVIMMGAIINIGAEVGEGTMIDMGAVLGGRAIVGKNCHIGAGAVLAGVIEPPSAKPVIVEDNVIIGANAVIIEG
;
A
#
# COMPACT_ATOMS: atom_id res chain seq x y z
N MET A 1 12.32 -3.84 -11.61
CA MET A 1 12.01 -3.68 -10.18
C MET A 1 12.28 -5.02 -9.50
N ASN A 2 13.24 -5.11 -8.57
CA ASN A 2 13.56 -6.41 -7.95
C ASN A 2 12.37 -6.93 -7.17
N MET A 3 11.82 -8.03 -7.61
CA MET A 3 10.76 -8.75 -6.90
C MET A 3 11.37 -9.49 -5.71
N LEU A 4 10.68 -9.45 -4.58
CA LEU A 4 11.09 -10.19 -3.39
C LEU A 4 10.55 -11.63 -3.51
N GLU A 5 11.42 -12.57 -3.84
CA GLU A 5 11.02 -13.97 -4.08
C GLU A 5 11.08 -14.82 -2.81
N LYS A 6 11.92 -14.43 -1.85
CA LYS A 6 12.10 -15.18 -0.60
C LYS A 6 11.53 -14.43 0.59
N SER A 7 11.07 -15.15 1.59
CA SER A 7 10.55 -14.56 2.84
C SER A 7 11.61 -13.72 3.56
N GLU A 8 12.87 -14.14 3.52
CA GLU A 8 13.97 -13.38 4.12
C GLU A 8 14.11 -11.99 3.50
N ASP A 9 13.91 -11.89 2.19
CA ASP A 9 13.98 -10.61 1.47
C ASP A 9 12.81 -9.69 1.88
N ILE A 10 11.62 -10.24 2.06
CA ILE A 10 10.44 -9.50 2.53
C ILE A 10 10.66 -9.01 3.97
N ILE A 11 11.15 -9.87 4.85
CA ILE A 11 11.48 -9.52 6.24
C ILE A 11 12.53 -8.41 6.27
N ALA A 12 13.61 -8.57 5.50
CA ALA A 12 14.67 -7.57 5.39
C ALA A 12 14.13 -6.23 4.83
N PHE A 13 13.28 -6.28 3.82
CA PHE A 13 12.64 -5.10 3.25
C PHE A 13 11.79 -4.37 4.30
N ILE A 14 10.91 -5.07 5.02
CA ILE A 14 10.07 -4.48 6.07
C ILE A 14 10.91 -3.87 7.19
N LYS A 15 11.93 -4.61 7.65
CA LYS A 15 12.82 -4.19 8.73
C LYS A 15 13.63 -2.96 8.39
N ASN A 16 14.17 -2.90 7.17
CA ASN A 16 15.07 -1.84 6.72
C ASN A 16 14.33 -0.65 6.08
N SER A 17 13.03 -0.77 5.82
CA SER A 17 12.24 0.32 5.24
C SER A 17 12.19 1.51 6.17
N LYS A 18 12.60 2.69 5.65
CA LYS A 18 12.46 3.95 6.39
C LYS A 18 10.98 4.24 6.64
N LYS A 19 10.60 4.36 7.90
CA LYS A 19 9.23 4.71 8.28
C LYS A 19 8.97 6.18 7.98
N LYS A 20 7.81 6.46 7.37
CA LYS A 20 7.41 7.80 6.96
C LYS A 20 5.96 8.08 7.35
N THR A 21 5.67 9.35 7.50
CA THR A 21 4.31 9.88 7.67
C THR A 21 4.03 10.83 6.50
N PRO A 22 3.60 10.32 5.33
CA PRO A 22 3.30 11.15 4.18
C PRO A 22 2.17 12.11 4.50
N VAL A 23 2.36 13.37 4.14
CA VAL A 23 1.35 14.41 4.31
C VAL A 23 1.25 15.29 3.07
N LYS A 24 0.07 15.88 2.90
CA LYS A 24 -0.19 16.99 1.99
C LYS A 24 -0.60 18.17 2.85
N VAL A 25 0.01 19.32 2.62
CA VAL A 25 -0.29 20.53 3.40
C VAL A 25 -0.60 21.68 2.45
N TYR A 26 -1.72 22.30 2.70
CA TYR A 26 -2.17 23.53 2.03
C TYR A 26 -1.96 24.68 3.00
N ILE A 27 -1.19 25.70 2.61
CA ILE A 27 -0.84 26.81 3.50
C ILE A 27 -1.20 28.11 2.83
N LYS A 28 -1.81 29.03 3.58
CA LYS A 28 -1.87 30.45 3.25
C LYS A 28 -1.03 31.25 4.24
N GLY A 29 -0.15 32.12 3.73
CA GLY A 29 0.75 32.96 4.52
C GLY A 29 2.04 33.27 3.78
N LYS A 30 2.96 33.96 4.43
CA LYS A 30 4.31 34.23 3.90
C LYS A 30 5.30 33.28 4.51
N LEU A 31 5.79 32.32 3.71
CA LEU A 31 6.80 31.38 4.15
C LEU A 31 8.19 31.88 3.78
N GLU A 32 9.09 31.92 4.77
CA GLU A 32 10.48 32.27 4.60
C GLU A 32 11.39 31.07 4.87
N ASN A 33 12.56 31.04 4.23
CA ASN A 33 13.60 30.03 4.47
C ASN A 33 13.13 28.58 4.34
N ILE A 34 12.36 28.26 3.30
CA ILE A 34 11.84 26.91 3.06
C ILE A 34 12.99 25.98 2.66
N LYS A 35 13.64 25.36 3.67
CA LYS A 35 14.62 24.28 3.47
C LYS A 35 13.97 22.96 3.80
N THR A 36 13.72 22.12 2.79
CA THR A 36 13.00 20.84 2.94
C THR A 36 13.33 19.88 1.81
N ASN A 37 13.19 18.57 2.07
CA ASN A 37 13.20 17.55 1.03
C ASN A 37 11.78 17.32 0.43
N ALA A 38 10.75 17.94 0.99
CA ALA A 38 9.39 17.88 0.48
C ALA A 38 9.25 18.64 -0.86
N LYS A 39 8.27 18.26 -1.66
CA LYS A 39 7.91 19.00 -2.88
C LYS A 39 7.06 20.21 -2.51
N VAL A 40 7.52 21.41 -2.89
CA VAL A 40 6.83 22.68 -2.63
C VAL A 40 6.33 23.26 -3.93
N PHE A 41 5.04 23.54 -3.99
CA PHE A 41 4.40 24.31 -5.06
C PHE A 41 3.92 25.63 -4.46
N SER A 42 4.30 26.76 -5.04
CA SER A 42 3.96 28.10 -4.52
C SER A 42 3.23 28.94 -5.55
N PHE A 43 2.21 29.66 -5.09
CA PHE A 43 1.37 30.54 -5.89
C PHE A 43 1.12 31.85 -5.08
N GLY A 44 2.08 32.76 -5.10
CA GLY A 44 2.04 33.94 -4.23
C GLY A 44 2.15 33.55 -2.76
N GLU A 45 1.12 33.85 -1.97
CA GLU A 45 1.04 33.48 -0.54
C GLU A 45 0.38 32.11 -0.29
N PHE A 46 0.10 31.33 -1.34
CA PHE A 46 -0.44 29.98 -1.22
C PHE A 46 0.63 28.94 -1.54
N TYR A 47 0.72 27.92 -0.69
CA TYR A 47 1.65 26.82 -0.85
C TYR A 47 0.91 25.50 -0.77
N PHE A 48 1.29 24.56 -1.64
CA PHE A 48 0.94 23.17 -1.54
C PHE A 48 2.22 22.37 -1.37
N ILE A 49 2.34 21.64 -0.26
CA ILE A 49 3.56 20.93 0.10
C ILE A 49 3.22 19.44 0.27
N VAL A 50 4.00 18.57 -0.37
CA VAL A 50 3.83 17.12 -0.32
C VAL A 50 5.16 16.47 0.10
N GLY A 51 5.13 15.72 1.19
CA GLY A 51 6.33 15.04 1.67
C GLY A 51 6.13 14.27 2.96
N ASP A 52 7.23 13.93 3.62
CA ASP A 52 7.20 13.36 4.97
C ASP A 52 6.92 14.47 5.98
N TYR A 53 6.12 14.19 7.01
CA TYR A 53 5.80 15.14 8.06
C TYR A 53 7.05 15.70 8.75
N GLU A 54 8.07 14.89 8.95
CA GLU A 54 9.34 15.35 9.56
C GLU A 54 10.04 16.42 8.71
N ASP A 55 9.92 16.35 7.38
CA ASP A 55 10.48 17.36 6.47
C ASP A 55 9.66 18.68 6.44
N ILE A 56 8.39 18.62 6.84
CA ILE A 56 7.42 19.73 6.75
C ILE A 56 7.23 20.41 8.12
N LYS A 57 7.35 19.66 9.20
CA LYS A 57 7.13 20.13 10.57
C LYS A 57 7.92 21.42 10.87
N SER A 58 9.19 21.45 10.50
CA SER A 58 10.05 22.63 10.72
C SER A 58 9.58 23.87 9.94
N ILE A 59 8.99 23.69 8.75
CA ILE A 59 8.41 24.81 7.97
C ILE A 59 7.24 25.42 8.74
N LEU A 60 6.33 24.59 9.25
CA LEU A 60 5.16 25.05 10.01
C LEU A 60 5.57 25.75 11.31
N GLU A 61 6.54 25.18 12.03
CA GLU A 61 7.03 25.74 13.30
C GLU A 61 7.76 27.07 13.10
N ASN A 62 8.67 27.16 12.13
CA ASN A 62 9.48 28.34 11.87
C ASN A 62 8.67 29.50 11.29
N ASN A 63 7.56 29.23 10.62
CA ASN A 63 6.71 30.24 9.99
C ASN A 63 5.38 30.44 10.72
N LYS A 64 5.24 29.96 11.95
CA LYS A 64 3.99 29.98 12.71
C LYS A 64 3.32 31.37 12.76
N ASN A 65 4.08 32.44 12.88
CA ASN A 65 3.56 33.80 13.00
C ASN A 65 3.16 34.43 11.65
N SER A 66 3.60 33.87 10.53
CA SER A 66 3.33 34.36 9.17
C SER A 66 2.39 33.44 8.40
N ILE A 67 2.00 32.32 8.98
CA ILE A 67 0.94 31.45 8.48
C ILE A 67 -0.40 31.98 8.98
N GLU A 68 -1.30 32.35 8.05
CA GLU A 68 -2.66 32.73 8.39
C GLU A 68 -3.49 31.50 8.80
N TYR A 69 -3.45 30.45 7.98
CA TYR A 69 -4.01 29.13 8.25
C TYR A 69 -3.36 28.06 7.38
N TYR A 70 -3.49 26.79 7.80
CA TYR A 70 -3.12 25.64 6.99
C TYR A 70 -4.09 24.49 7.20
N HIS A 71 -4.16 23.63 6.20
CA HIS A 71 -4.88 22.34 6.27
C HIS A 71 -3.90 21.21 5.96
N LEU A 72 -3.91 20.16 6.77
CA LEU A 72 -3.03 19.02 6.63
C LEU A 72 -3.85 17.74 6.44
N GLU A 73 -3.54 16.99 5.39
CA GLU A 73 -4.09 15.67 5.11
C GLU A 73 -3.02 14.60 5.31
N ASN A 74 -3.38 13.51 5.98
CA ASN A 74 -2.57 12.31 6.05
C ASN A 74 -3.45 11.07 6.16
N ASP A 75 -2.95 9.95 5.65
CA ASP A 75 -3.66 8.66 5.65
C ASP A 75 -2.95 7.58 6.46
N ARG A 76 -1.71 7.82 6.86
CA ARG A 76 -0.88 6.87 7.61
C ARG A 76 0.18 7.57 8.46
N ARG A 77 0.69 6.85 9.46
CA ARG A 77 1.78 7.33 10.32
C ARG A 77 2.82 6.23 10.51
N ASN A 78 4.12 6.61 10.43
CA ASN A 78 5.25 5.69 10.62
C ASN A 78 5.15 4.40 9.79
N SER A 79 4.66 4.51 8.56
CA SER A 79 4.54 3.37 7.64
C SER A 79 5.84 3.15 6.89
N GLY A 80 6.36 1.91 6.92
CA GLY A 80 7.57 1.54 6.20
C GLY A 80 7.31 0.90 4.84
N VAL A 81 6.09 0.37 4.60
CA VAL A 81 5.73 -0.27 3.35
C VAL A 81 4.59 0.51 2.70
N PRO A 82 4.83 1.16 1.55
CA PRO A 82 3.79 1.91 0.85
C PRO A 82 2.74 0.98 0.24
N THR A 83 1.69 1.57 -0.29
CA THR A 83 0.76 0.90 -1.20
C THR A 83 1.40 0.72 -2.58
N LEU A 84 0.95 -0.29 -3.31
CA LEU A 84 1.38 -0.57 -4.68
C LEU A 84 1.01 0.62 -5.59
N ASP A 85 1.92 1.00 -6.48
CA ASP A 85 1.59 1.84 -7.63
C ASP A 85 0.95 0.96 -8.71
N TYR A 86 -0.35 1.09 -8.88
CA TYR A 86 -1.14 0.27 -9.81
C TYR A 86 -1.55 1.01 -11.10
N LEU A 87 -1.04 2.23 -11.35
CA LEU A 87 -1.45 3.03 -12.52
C LEU A 87 -1.14 2.35 -13.87
N ASN A 88 -0.13 1.48 -13.91
CA ASN A 88 0.29 0.77 -15.12
C ASN A 88 0.00 -0.75 -15.06
N ILE A 89 -0.85 -1.20 -14.14
CA ILE A 89 -1.24 -2.61 -14.03
C ILE A 89 -2.47 -2.85 -14.89
N ASN A 90 -2.41 -3.87 -15.75
CA ASN A 90 -3.53 -4.26 -16.62
C ASN A 90 -4.56 -5.10 -15.85
N ALA A 91 -5.21 -4.49 -14.84
CA ALA A 91 -6.21 -5.13 -14.00
C ALA A 91 -7.30 -4.11 -13.61
N ARG A 92 -8.47 -4.61 -13.24
CA ARG A 92 -9.52 -3.79 -12.65
C ARG A 92 -9.34 -3.74 -11.13
N ILE A 93 -9.10 -2.57 -10.58
CA ILE A 93 -8.91 -2.36 -9.15
C ILE A 93 -9.96 -1.36 -8.68
N GLU A 94 -10.89 -1.81 -7.85
CA GLU A 94 -12.01 -1.03 -7.38
C GLU A 94 -11.64 -0.13 -6.18
N PRO A 95 -12.38 0.95 -5.95
CA PRO A 95 -12.13 1.87 -4.83
C PRO A 95 -12.11 1.16 -3.47
N GLY A 96 -11.19 1.56 -2.60
CA GLY A 96 -11.06 1.01 -1.25
C GLY A 96 -10.30 -0.30 -1.15
N ALA A 97 -9.81 -0.86 -2.26
CA ALA A 97 -8.84 -1.95 -2.21
C ALA A 97 -7.50 -1.44 -1.65
N ILE A 98 -6.94 -2.16 -0.68
CA ILE A 98 -5.64 -1.84 -0.05
C ILE A 98 -4.62 -2.88 -0.47
N ILE A 99 -3.72 -2.50 -1.35
CA ILE A 99 -2.70 -3.39 -1.90
C ILE A 99 -1.33 -2.85 -1.49
N ARG A 100 -0.54 -3.65 -0.80
CA ARG A 100 0.79 -3.24 -0.36
C ARG A 100 1.82 -3.37 -1.48
N ASP A 101 2.91 -2.62 -1.40
CA ASP A 101 4.04 -2.73 -2.33
C ASP A 101 4.56 -4.19 -2.39
N LYS A 102 5.18 -4.56 -3.51
CA LYS A 102 5.68 -5.92 -3.81
C LYS A 102 4.59 -7.00 -3.94
N VAL A 103 3.34 -6.62 -4.12
CA VAL A 103 2.29 -7.54 -4.59
C VAL A 103 2.40 -7.67 -6.11
N LYS A 104 2.18 -8.89 -6.61
CA LYS A 104 2.06 -9.15 -8.05
C LYS A 104 0.59 -9.32 -8.42
N ILE A 105 0.16 -8.63 -9.48
CA ILE A 105 -1.21 -8.75 -10.01
C ILE A 105 -1.08 -9.07 -11.50
N GLY A 106 -1.65 -10.20 -11.89
CA GLY A 106 -1.69 -10.66 -13.27
C GLY A 106 -2.68 -9.87 -14.12
N ASP A 107 -2.50 -9.97 -15.43
CA ASP A 107 -3.35 -9.28 -16.40
C ASP A 107 -4.81 -9.70 -16.27
N ASN A 108 -5.73 -8.76 -16.51
CA ASN A 108 -7.17 -8.96 -16.44
C ASN A 108 -7.70 -9.44 -15.06
N ALA A 109 -6.88 -9.38 -14.02
CA ALA A 109 -7.36 -9.64 -12.66
C ALA A 109 -8.38 -8.59 -12.21
N VAL A 110 -9.23 -8.96 -11.28
CA VAL A 110 -10.27 -8.09 -10.72
C VAL A 110 -10.12 -8.05 -9.21
N ILE A 111 -9.80 -6.88 -8.68
CA ILE A 111 -9.68 -6.64 -7.23
C ILE A 111 -10.85 -5.77 -6.81
N MET A 112 -11.77 -6.34 -6.04
CA MET A 112 -13.01 -5.69 -5.63
C MET A 112 -12.82 -4.78 -4.41
N MET A 113 -13.87 -4.01 -4.11
CA MET A 113 -13.88 -3.02 -3.03
C MET A 113 -13.51 -3.62 -1.68
N GLY A 114 -12.62 -2.95 -0.96
CA GLY A 114 -12.24 -3.36 0.39
C GLY A 114 -11.36 -4.61 0.47
N ALA A 115 -10.92 -5.19 -0.65
CA ALA A 115 -9.95 -6.27 -0.63
C ALA A 115 -8.61 -5.78 -0.04
N ILE A 116 -7.97 -6.62 0.77
CA ILE A 116 -6.69 -6.33 1.43
C ILE A 116 -5.66 -7.34 0.97
N ILE A 117 -4.62 -6.87 0.29
CA ILE A 117 -3.57 -7.73 -0.25
C ILE A 117 -2.22 -7.33 0.34
N ASN A 118 -1.63 -8.22 1.14
CA ASN A 118 -0.41 -7.94 1.86
C ASN A 118 0.83 -8.21 1.02
N ILE A 119 1.97 -7.66 1.46
CA ILE A 119 3.27 -7.74 0.78
C ILE A 119 3.65 -9.16 0.38
N GLY A 120 4.17 -9.32 -0.82
CA GLY A 120 4.63 -10.60 -1.35
C GLY A 120 3.52 -11.55 -1.81
N ALA A 121 2.24 -11.16 -1.70
CA ALA A 121 1.16 -11.92 -2.28
C ALA A 121 1.15 -11.84 -3.80
N GLU A 122 0.62 -12.88 -4.46
CA GLU A 122 0.53 -12.98 -5.91
C GLU A 122 -0.91 -13.32 -6.32
N VAL A 123 -1.42 -12.63 -7.34
CA VAL A 123 -2.73 -12.86 -7.95
C VAL A 123 -2.53 -13.17 -9.41
N GLY A 124 -2.96 -14.33 -9.85
CA GLY A 124 -2.83 -14.79 -11.24
C GLY A 124 -3.75 -14.06 -12.20
N GLU A 125 -3.45 -14.22 -13.48
CA GLU A 125 -4.21 -13.67 -14.61
C GLU A 125 -5.68 -14.09 -14.55
N GLY A 126 -6.59 -13.13 -14.83
CA GLY A 126 -8.03 -13.38 -14.87
C GLY A 126 -8.69 -13.73 -13.53
N THR A 127 -7.95 -13.69 -12.44
CA THR A 127 -8.43 -14.03 -11.09
C THR A 127 -9.20 -12.87 -10.46
N MET A 128 -10.32 -13.22 -9.80
CA MET A 128 -11.09 -12.27 -9.01
C MET A 128 -10.80 -12.42 -7.51
N ILE A 129 -10.46 -11.33 -6.87
CA ILE A 129 -10.42 -11.17 -5.41
C ILE A 129 -11.63 -10.33 -5.02
N ASP A 130 -12.63 -10.98 -4.43
CA ASP A 130 -13.95 -10.38 -4.19
C ASP A 130 -13.94 -9.43 -2.97
N MET A 131 -15.07 -8.78 -2.72
CA MET A 131 -15.23 -7.70 -1.72
C MET A 131 -14.75 -8.11 -0.33
N GLY A 132 -13.86 -7.31 0.24
CA GLY A 132 -13.37 -7.51 1.60
C GLY A 132 -12.53 -8.78 1.80
N ALA A 133 -12.16 -9.50 0.76
CA ALA A 133 -11.27 -10.66 0.89
C ALA A 133 -9.87 -10.23 1.31
N VAL A 134 -9.18 -11.07 2.08
CA VAL A 134 -7.85 -10.79 2.63
C VAL A 134 -6.85 -11.82 2.14
N LEU A 135 -5.82 -11.36 1.44
CA LEU A 135 -4.64 -12.14 1.10
C LEU A 135 -3.51 -11.75 2.06
N GLY A 136 -3.15 -12.68 2.93
CA GLY A 136 -2.02 -12.53 3.84
C GLY A 136 -0.69 -12.47 3.11
N GLY A 137 0.36 -12.13 3.84
CA GLY A 137 1.71 -12.02 3.25
C GLY A 137 2.12 -13.32 2.55
N ARG A 138 2.62 -13.20 1.32
CA ARG A 138 3.06 -14.32 0.46
C ARG A 138 1.95 -15.27 -0.03
N ALA A 139 0.69 -15.05 0.26
CA ALA A 139 -0.38 -15.87 -0.30
C ALA A 139 -0.33 -15.84 -1.83
N ILE A 140 -0.44 -16.99 -2.47
CA ILE A 140 -0.37 -17.16 -3.92
C ILE A 140 -1.72 -17.66 -4.41
N VAL A 141 -2.30 -16.95 -5.36
CA VAL A 141 -3.51 -17.36 -6.07
C VAL A 141 -3.20 -17.54 -7.55
N GLY A 142 -3.50 -18.68 -8.07
CA GLY A 142 -3.33 -19.03 -9.48
C GLY A 142 -4.24 -18.25 -10.43
N LYS A 143 -4.30 -18.68 -11.67
CA LYS A 143 -5.08 -18.04 -12.74
C LYS A 143 -6.56 -18.46 -12.69
N ASN A 144 -7.41 -17.55 -13.20
CA ASN A 144 -8.85 -17.82 -13.36
C ASN A 144 -9.55 -18.32 -12.09
N CYS A 145 -9.07 -17.86 -10.92
CA CYS A 145 -9.65 -18.17 -9.62
C CYS A 145 -10.74 -17.17 -9.24
N HIS A 146 -11.59 -17.56 -8.30
CA HIS A 146 -12.50 -16.65 -7.62
C HIS A 146 -12.34 -16.81 -6.11
N ILE A 147 -11.78 -15.80 -5.46
CA ILE A 147 -11.68 -15.74 -4.01
C ILE A 147 -12.89 -14.96 -3.50
N GLY A 148 -13.85 -15.69 -2.93
CA GLY A 148 -15.16 -15.15 -2.54
C GLY A 148 -15.09 -14.05 -1.48
N ALA A 149 -16.15 -13.27 -1.38
CA ALA A 149 -16.24 -12.12 -0.50
C ALA A 149 -15.93 -12.46 0.97
N GLY A 150 -15.08 -11.66 1.61
CA GLY A 150 -14.69 -11.87 3.00
C GLY A 150 -13.80 -13.10 3.25
N ALA A 151 -13.41 -13.85 2.22
CA ALA A 151 -12.51 -14.99 2.41
C ALA A 151 -11.12 -14.52 2.86
N VAL A 152 -10.44 -15.34 3.66
CA VAL A 152 -9.11 -15.05 4.19
C VAL A 152 -8.15 -16.15 3.78
N LEU A 153 -7.12 -15.78 3.03
CA LEU A 153 -5.93 -16.62 2.83
C LEU A 153 -4.88 -16.19 3.84
N ALA A 154 -4.53 -17.08 4.78
CA ALA A 154 -3.60 -16.76 5.86
C ALA A 154 -2.23 -16.37 5.32
N GLY A 155 -1.60 -15.40 5.95
CA GLY A 155 -0.26 -14.96 5.59
C GLY A 155 0.79 -15.70 6.39
N VAL A 156 1.89 -16.07 5.73
CA VAL A 156 3.06 -16.65 6.37
C VAL A 156 4.30 -15.88 5.95
N ILE A 157 4.78 -15.02 6.84
CA ILE A 157 6.03 -14.30 6.66
C ILE A 157 7.13 -14.94 7.53
N GLU A 158 6.79 -15.35 8.74
CA GLU A 158 7.66 -16.01 9.70
C GLU A 158 7.03 -17.32 10.21
N PRO A 159 7.81 -18.42 10.34
CA PRO A 159 9.21 -18.54 10.00
C PRO A 159 9.45 -18.55 8.47
N PRO A 160 10.65 -18.14 8.00
CA PRO A 160 10.94 -18.10 6.55
C PRO A 160 10.76 -19.44 5.84
N SER A 161 10.95 -20.55 6.57
CA SER A 161 10.78 -21.92 6.06
C SER A 161 9.33 -22.35 5.87
N ALA A 162 8.35 -21.63 6.43
CA ALA A 162 6.94 -21.99 6.29
C ALA A 162 6.47 -21.78 4.84
N LYS A 163 5.67 -22.73 4.35
CA LYS A 163 5.08 -22.65 3.00
C LYS A 163 3.95 -21.62 3.00
N PRO A 164 3.85 -20.76 1.98
CA PRO A 164 2.70 -19.87 1.83
C PRO A 164 1.43 -20.69 1.52
N VAL A 165 0.27 -20.08 1.78
CA VAL A 165 -0.98 -20.55 1.21
C VAL A 165 -0.91 -20.45 -0.31
N ILE A 166 -1.20 -21.55 -1.00
CA ILE A 166 -1.23 -21.61 -2.46
C ILE A 166 -2.61 -22.09 -2.88
N VAL A 167 -3.29 -21.30 -3.67
CA VAL A 167 -4.51 -21.65 -4.41
C VAL A 167 -4.10 -21.87 -5.86
N GLU A 168 -4.31 -23.06 -6.38
CA GLU A 168 -3.96 -23.41 -7.76
C GLU A 168 -4.91 -22.75 -8.77
N ASP A 169 -4.67 -22.94 -10.07
CA ASP A 169 -5.48 -22.36 -11.13
C ASP A 169 -6.93 -22.91 -11.13
N ASN A 170 -7.88 -22.08 -11.57
CA ASN A 170 -9.29 -22.44 -11.75
C ASN A 170 -10.03 -22.87 -10.47
N VAL A 171 -9.61 -22.36 -9.32
CA VAL A 171 -10.21 -22.67 -8.02
C VAL A 171 -11.22 -21.59 -7.61
N ILE A 172 -12.31 -22.03 -6.99
CA ILE A 172 -13.29 -21.16 -6.33
C ILE A 172 -13.20 -21.36 -4.82
N ILE A 173 -12.95 -20.28 -4.10
CA ILE A 173 -13.02 -20.21 -2.63
C ILE A 173 -14.34 -19.54 -2.27
N GLY A 174 -15.16 -20.21 -1.45
CA GLY A 174 -16.45 -19.65 -1.01
C GLY A 174 -16.30 -18.42 -0.11
N ALA A 175 -17.35 -17.61 -0.07
CA ALA A 175 -17.39 -16.43 0.78
C ALA A 175 -17.16 -16.78 2.26
N ASN A 176 -16.40 -15.91 2.98
CA ASN A 176 -16.02 -16.08 4.39
C ASN A 176 -15.24 -17.37 4.72
N ALA A 177 -14.72 -18.08 3.73
CA ALA A 177 -13.82 -19.21 3.98
C ALA A 177 -12.46 -18.72 4.52
N VAL A 178 -11.85 -19.51 5.40
CA VAL A 178 -10.50 -19.26 5.91
C VAL A 178 -9.60 -20.40 5.46
N ILE A 179 -8.56 -20.07 4.72
CA ILE A 179 -7.54 -21.00 4.21
C ILE A 179 -6.25 -20.72 4.98
N ILE A 180 -5.75 -21.72 5.64
CA ILE A 180 -4.47 -21.67 6.36
C ILE A 180 -3.44 -22.51 5.62
N GLU A 181 -2.15 -22.28 5.92
CA GLU A 181 -1.06 -23.12 5.40
C GLU A 181 -1.24 -24.58 5.85
N GLY A 182 -0.92 -25.51 4.98
CA GLY A 182 -0.99 -26.93 5.24
C GLY A 182 0.35 -27.62 5.09
#